data_02848688b11d1a3e8e874b79d78f2df6
#
_entry.id   02848688b11d1a3e8e874b79d78f2df6
#
_cell.length_a   1.000
_cell.length_b   1.000
_cell.length_c   1.000
_cell.angle_alpha   90.00
_cell.angle_beta   90.00
_cell.angle_gamma   90.00
#
_symmetry.space_group_name_H-M   'P 1'
#
loop_
_entity.id
_entity.type
_entity.pdbx_description
1 polymer ?
#
loop_
_entity_poly.entity_id
_entity_poly.type
_entity_poly.pdbx_seq_one_letter_code
_entity_poly.pdbx_strand_id
1 'polypeptide(L)'
;VGGAEVDAEDFAQIRDSVREWVRTRVIPRESEIAAADAIPDDLRQQAKDMGLFGFAIPQEFGGLGLDLSQDVELAMELGYTSLAVRSMFGTNNGIAGQVLVNFGTDEQKAQWLEKIATGEVVASFALTEPGAGSNPAGLRTKAVRVNPDDENSDWILDGEKCFITNAASANLIVTFARTRPADEKGPGIAVFLVPADAPGLSVAPHDEKMGQQGAWTSNVSYTGVRVPASALVGGDEDTGYRAAMTSLARG
;
A
#
# COMPACT_ATOMS: atom_id res chain seq x y z
N VAL A 1 -4.88 5.69 -20.77
CA VAL A 1 -3.42 5.76 -20.94
C VAL A 1 -2.97 4.34 -21.21
N GLY A 2 -2.68 3.97 -22.48
CA GLY A 2 -2.30 2.63 -22.89
C GLY A 2 -0.80 2.44 -22.69
N GLY A 3 -0.40 1.85 -21.57
CA GLY A 3 0.88 1.14 -21.51
C GLY A 3 0.81 -0.11 -22.40
N ALA A 4 1.92 -0.61 -22.88
CA ALA A 4 1.95 -1.87 -23.61
C ALA A 4 1.39 -2.96 -22.69
N GLU A 5 0.32 -3.63 -23.10
CA GLU A 5 -0.20 -4.79 -22.38
C GLU A 5 0.85 -5.92 -22.45
N VAL A 6 1.06 -6.60 -21.32
CA VAL A 6 1.89 -7.81 -21.29
C VAL A 6 1.14 -8.87 -22.09
N ASP A 7 1.76 -9.35 -23.17
CA ASP A 7 1.11 -10.35 -24.01
C ASP A 7 0.97 -11.72 -23.30
N ALA A 8 0.17 -12.61 -23.89
CA ALA A 8 -0.17 -13.87 -23.26
C ALA A 8 1.04 -14.81 -23.10
N GLU A 9 2.04 -14.73 -23.99
CA GLU A 9 3.23 -15.56 -23.94
C GLU A 9 4.19 -15.08 -22.84
N ASP A 10 4.44 -13.78 -22.77
CA ASP A 10 5.24 -13.15 -21.74
C ASP A 10 4.62 -13.37 -20.35
N PHE A 11 3.30 -13.20 -20.25
CA PHE A 11 2.59 -13.46 -19.00
C PHE A 11 2.70 -14.93 -18.56
N ALA A 12 2.58 -15.89 -19.51
CA ALA A 12 2.74 -17.31 -19.19
C ALA A 12 4.12 -17.61 -18.60
N GLN A 13 5.18 -16.98 -19.12
CA GLN A 13 6.54 -17.14 -18.59
C GLN A 13 6.66 -16.57 -17.16
N ILE A 14 6.09 -15.39 -16.92
CA ILE A 14 6.06 -14.79 -15.57
C ILE A 14 5.33 -15.73 -14.60
N ARG A 15 4.13 -16.16 -14.93
CA ARG A 15 3.31 -17.05 -14.12
C ARG A 15 4.01 -18.37 -13.82
N ASP A 16 4.63 -18.99 -14.81
CA ASP A 16 5.31 -20.27 -14.64
C ASP A 16 6.58 -20.13 -13.79
N SER A 17 7.29 -19.01 -13.92
CA SER A 17 8.42 -18.66 -13.04
C SER A 17 7.98 -18.50 -11.57
N VAL A 18 6.86 -17.80 -11.34
CA VAL A 18 6.28 -17.65 -9.98
C VAL A 18 5.83 -19.00 -9.44
N ARG A 19 5.17 -19.83 -10.26
CA ARG A 19 4.78 -21.19 -9.89
C ARG A 19 5.98 -22.03 -9.45
N GLU A 20 7.07 -22.01 -10.22
CA GLU A 20 8.28 -22.74 -9.87
C GLU A 20 8.88 -22.22 -8.56
N TRP A 21 9.03 -20.90 -8.43
CA TRP A 21 9.55 -20.27 -7.22
C TRP A 21 8.74 -20.64 -5.97
N VAL A 22 7.41 -20.54 -6.04
CA VAL A 22 6.51 -20.91 -4.94
C VAL A 22 6.74 -22.36 -4.53
N ARG A 23 6.75 -23.29 -5.48
CA ARG A 23 6.83 -24.74 -5.20
C ARG A 23 8.21 -25.19 -4.75
N THR A 24 9.27 -24.59 -5.28
CA THR A 24 10.62 -25.08 -5.06
C THR A 24 11.39 -24.29 -3.99
N ARG A 25 11.02 -23.02 -3.77
CA ARG A 25 11.75 -22.14 -2.87
C ARG A 25 10.94 -21.72 -1.65
N VAL A 26 9.62 -21.51 -1.79
CA VAL A 26 8.80 -20.97 -0.70
C VAL A 26 8.16 -22.08 0.12
N ILE A 27 7.41 -23.00 -0.50
CA ILE A 27 6.71 -24.10 0.21
C ILE A 27 7.63 -24.87 1.14
N PRO A 28 8.86 -25.27 0.75
CA PRO A 28 9.77 -25.99 1.67
C PRO A 28 10.17 -25.20 2.93
N ARG A 29 9.94 -23.90 2.94
CA ARG A 29 10.31 -23.00 4.05
C ARG A 29 9.12 -22.43 4.81
N GLU A 30 7.92 -22.91 4.60
CA GLU A 30 6.70 -22.42 5.30
C GLU A 30 6.81 -22.58 6.82
N SER A 31 7.39 -23.66 7.31
CA SER A 31 7.61 -23.88 8.75
C SER A 31 8.61 -22.87 9.34
N GLU A 32 9.64 -22.47 8.57
CA GLU A 32 10.59 -21.41 8.95
C GLU A 32 9.88 -20.07 9.04
N ILE A 33 9.09 -19.71 8.01
CA ILE A 33 8.29 -18.46 7.97
C ILE A 33 7.34 -18.40 9.17
N ALA A 34 6.64 -19.50 9.44
CA ALA A 34 5.68 -19.55 10.54
C ALA A 34 6.39 -19.43 11.92
N ALA A 35 7.52 -20.10 12.10
CA ALA A 35 8.25 -20.10 13.36
C ALA A 35 8.94 -18.75 13.65
N ALA A 36 9.43 -18.07 12.61
CA ALA A 36 10.09 -16.78 12.72
C ALA A 36 9.10 -15.60 12.73
N ASP A 37 7.83 -15.83 12.37
CA ASP A 37 6.85 -14.79 12.08
C ASP A 37 7.41 -13.72 11.11
N ALA A 38 8.18 -14.15 10.12
CA ALA A 38 8.85 -13.26 9.17
C ALA A 38 9.15 -13.97 7.85
N ILE A 39 9.13 -13.21 6.75
CA ILE A 39 9.61 -13.69 5.45
C ILE A 39 11.15 -13.56 5.43
N PRO A 40 11.89 -14.63 5.15
CA PRO A 40 13.34 -14.58 5.01
C PRO A 40 13.81 -13.58 3.95
N ASP A 41 14.90 -12.89 4.21
CA ASP A 41 15.40 -11.80 3.35
C ASP A 41 15.76 -12.27 1.94
N ASP A 42 16.27 -13.49 1.80
CA ASP A 42 16.59 -14.06 0.50
C ASP A 42 15.34 -14.33 -0.35
N LEU A 43 14.23 -14.76 0.26
CA LEU A 43 12.94 -14.90 -0.45
C LEU A 43 12.36 -13.54 -0.83
N ARG A 44 12.51 -12.54 0.05
CA ARG A 44 12.16 -11.16 -0.25
C ARG A 44 12.94 -10.62 -1.43
N GLN A 45 14.26 -10.87 -1.48
CA GLN A 45 15.10 -10.43 -2.57
C GLN A 45 14.72 -11.12 -3.88
N GLN A 46 14.49 -12.44 -3.86
CA GLN A 46 14.01 -13.19 -5.02
C GLN A 46 12.67 -12.61 -5.56
N ALA A 47 11.74 -12.25 -4.67
CA ALA A 47 10.49 -11.61 -5.07
C ALA A 47 10.73 -10.24 -5.74
N LYS A 48 11.69 -9.45 -5.25
CA LYS A 48 12.10 -8.18 -5.90
C LYS A 48 12.69 -8.44 -7.28
N ASP A 49 13.61 -9.37 -7.40
CA ASP A 49 14.30 -9.73 -8.66
C ASP A 49 13.31 -10.23 -9.73
N MET A 50 12.20 -10.84 -9.31
CA MET A 50 11.09 -11.27 -10.16
C MET A 50 10.07 -10.16 -10.49
N GLY A 51 10.27 -8.93 -9.97
CA GLY A 51 9.34 -7.81 -10.18
C GLY A 51 8.02 -7.90 -9.40
N LEU A 52 7.91 -8.79 -8.40
CA LEU A 52 6.66 -9.04 -7.70
C LEU A 52 6.18 -7.86 -6.84
N PHE A 53 7.07 -6.94 -6.47
CA PHE A 53 6.68 -5.71 -5.77
C PHE A 53 5.94 -4.72 -6.66
N GLY A 54 6.06 -4.82 -7.99
CA GLY A 54 5.48 -3.91 -8.97
C GLY A 54 4.69 -4.59 -10.09
N PHE A 55 4.18 -5.81 -9.89
CA PHE A 55 3.51 -6.51 -10.97
C PHE A 55 2.28 -5.75 -11.51
N ALA A 56 1.58 -5.00 -10.68
CA ALA A 56 0.40 -4.20 -11.04
C ALA A 56 0.71 -2.70 -11.26
N ILE A 57 1.96 -2.28 -11.08
CA ILE A 57 2.40 -0.91 -11.38
C ILE A 57 2.68 -0.81 -12.88
N PRO A 58 2.29 0.29 -13.55
CA PRO A 58 2.53 0.45 -14.98
C PRO A 58 4.01 0.35 -15.38
N GLN A 59 4.28 -0.15 -16.58
CA GLN A 59 5.64 -0.35 -17.10
C GLN A 59 6.44 0.95 -17.20
N GLU A 60 5.78 2.07 -17.46
CA GLU A 60 6.41 3.40 -17.50
C GLU A 60 7.03 3.81 -16.16
N PHE A 61 6.62 3.17 -15.05
CA PHE A 61 7.18 3.34 -13.70
C PHE A 61 7.97 2.12 -13.23
N GLY A 62 8.43 1.27 -14.14
CA GLY A 62 9.28 0.11 -13.82
C GLY A 62 8.52 -1.11 -13.29
N GLY A 63 7.20 -1.11 -13.30
CA GLY A 63 6.38 -2.27 -12.97
C GLY A 63 6.20 -3.24 -14.14
N LEU A 64 5.52 -4.37 -13.89
CA LEU A 64 5.20 -5.33 -14.95
C LEU A 64 3.96 -4.93 -15.76
N GLY A 65 3.08 -4.08 -15.20
CA GLY A 65 1.89 -3.60 -15.88
C GLY A 65 0.80 -4.64 -16.08
N LEU A 66 0.74 -5.67 -15.22
CA LEU A 66 -0.26 -6.74 -15.33
C LEU A 66 -1.69 -6.18 -15.17
N ASP A 67 -2.59 -6.66 -16.00
CA ASP A 67 -4.02 -6.37 -15.87
C ASP A 67 -4.66 -7.16 -14.70
N LEU A 68 -5.94 -6.91 -14.44
CA LEU A 68 -6.64 -7.57 -13.33
C LEU A 68 -6.79 -9.08 -13.54
N SER A 69 -6.95 -9.57 -14.77
CA SER A 69 -7.06 -10.99 -15.08
C SER A 69 -5.75 -11.71 -14.80
N GLN A 70 -4.65 -11.11 -15.26
CA GLN A 70 -3.28 -11.60 -15.02
C GLN A 70 -2.92 -11.55 -13.52
N ASP A 71 -3.34 -10.50 -12.80
CA ASP A 71 -3.17 -10.39 -11.34
C ASP A 71 -3.88 -11.54 -10.61
N VAL A 72 -5.12 -11.87 -10.99
CA VAL A 72 -5.87 -13.00 -10.43
C VAL A 72 -5.17 -14.33 -10.68
N GLU A 73 -4.69 -14.60 -11.89
CA GLU A 73 -3.96 -15.83 -12.19
C GLU A 73 -2.66 -15.93 -11.38
N LEU A 74 -1.94 -14.81 -11.24
CA LEU A 74 -0.72 -14.77 -10.42
C LEU A 74 -1.05 -15.00 -8.94
N ALA A 75 -2.12 -14.40 -8.43
CA ALA A 75 -2.59 -14.60 -7.06
C ALA A 75 -2.98 -16.07 -6.80
N MET A 76 -3.53 -16.77 -7.77
CA MET A 76 -3.81 -18.21 -7.66
C MET A 76 -2.54 -19.05 -7.47
N GLU A 77 -1.43 -18.70 -8.16
CA GLU A 77 -0.16 -19.40 -7.96
C GLU A 77 0.46 -19.07 -6.58
N LEU A 78 0.38 -17.82 -6.14
CA LEU A 78 0.84 -17.39 -4.82
C LEU A 78 0.00 -17.99 -3.68
N GLY A 79 -1.26 -18.32 -3.94
CA GLY A 79 -2.16 -18.93 -2.99
C GLY A 79 -1.84 -20.39 -2.61
N TYR A 80 -0.87 -21.03 -3.29
CA TYR A 80 -0.40 -22.38 -2.93
C TYR A 80 0.55 -22.40 -1.73
N THR A 81 0.97 -21.25 -1.23
CA THR A 81 1.87 -21.11 -0.08
C THR A 81 1.30 -20.18 0.98
N SER A 82 2.09 -19.89 2.02
CA SER A 82 1.70 -18.94 3.07
C SER A 82 1.27 -17.60 2.48
N LEU A 83 0.11 -17.10 2.90
CA LEU A 83 -0.43 -15.80 2.50
C LEU A 83 0.51 -14.63 2.86
N ALA A 84 1.43 -14.83 3.83
CA ALA A 84 2.44 -13.85 4.18
C ALA A 84 3.32 -13.45 2.98
N VAL A 85 3.58 -14.38 2.07
CA VAL A 85 4.39 -14.12 0.87
C VAL A 85 3.69 -13.12 -0.05
N ARG A 86 2.41 -13.34 -0.35
CA ARG A 86 1.63 -12.38 -1.15
C ARG A 86 1.45 -11.05 -0.41
N SER A 87 1.28 -11.09 0.91
CA SER A 87 1.11 -9.90 1.75
C SER A 87 2.35 -8.99 1.74
N MET A 88 3.54 -9.57 1.63
CA MET A 88 4.82 -8.86 1.62
C MET A 88 4.88 -7.74 0.55
N PHE A 89 4.30 -7.97 -0.62
CA PHE A 89 4.27 -7.00 -1.74
C PHE A 89 2.85 -6.60 -2.16
N GLY A 90 1.82 -7.14 -1.50
CA GLY A 90 0.44 -6.90 -1.88
C GLY A 90 0.00 -5.45 -1.72
N THR A 91 0.48 -4.76 -0.68
CA THR A 91 0.18 -3.35 -0.45
C THR A 91 0.78 -2.44 -1.52
N ASN A 92 1.98 -2.76 -2.02
CA ASN A 92 2.62 -2.02 -3.10
C ASN A 92 1.83 -2.11 -4.42
N ASN A 93 1.31 -3.29 -4.74
CA ASN A 93 0.61 -3.55 -6.00
C ASN A 93 -0.87 -3.17 -5.96
N GLY A 94 -1.56 -3.57 -4.88
CA GLY A 94 -3.01 -3.49 -4.78
C GLY A 94 -3.47 -2.14 -4.26
N ILE A 95 -3.38 -1.93 -2.95
CA ILE A 95 -4.11 -0.84 -2.30
C ILE A 95 -3.31 0.47 -2.23
N ALA A 96 -2.08 0.47 -1.73
CA ALA A 96 -1.30 1.71 -1.60
C ALA A 96 -0.76 2.20 -2.96
N GLY A 97 -0.18 1.31 -3.77
CA GLY A 97 0.33 1.66 -5.09
C GLY A 97 -0.77 2.14 -6.03
N GLN A 98 -1.96 1.51 -6.00
CA GLN A 98 -3.08 1.91 -6.84
C GLN A 98 -3.65 3.28 -6.50
N VAL A 99 -3.54 3.74 -5.25
CA VAL A 99 -3.87 5.13 -4.91
C VAL A 99 -3.00 6.10 -5.71
N LEU A 100 -1.69 5.87 -5.74
CA LEU A 100 -0.76 6.72 -6.50
C LEU A 100 -0.96 6.60 -8.00
N VAL A 101 -1.11 5.38 -8.53
CA VAL A 101 -1.32 5.15 -9.98
C VAL A 101 -2.55 5.91 -10.48
N ASN A 102 -3.67 5.86 -9.73
CA ASN A 102 -4.95 6.39 -10.21
C ASN A 102 -5.20 7.84 -9.80
N PHE A 103 -4.61 8.32 -8.70
CA PHE A 103 -4.95 9.61 -8.10
C PHE A 103 -3.74 10.51 -7.81
N GLY A 104 -2.51 10.02 -7.89
CA GLY A 104 -1.30 10.83 -7.70
C GLY A 104 -1.12 11.86 -8.80
N THR A 105 -0.48 13.01 -8.47
CA THR A 105 0.01 13.93 -9.49
C THR A 105 1.19 13.30 -10.23
N ASP A 106 1.58 13.88 -11.37
CA ASP A 106 2.73 13.37 -12.14
C ASP A 106 4.03 13.42 -11.32
N GLU A 107 4.19 14.45 -10.48
CA GLU A 107 5.34 14.58 -9.56
C GLU A 107 5.31 13.48 -8.48
N GLN A 108 4.15 13.22 -7.89
CA GLN A 108 4.01 12.15 -6.89
C GLN A 108 4.28 10.77 -7.50
N LYS A 109 3.77 10.50 -8.69
CA LYS A 109 4.04 9.26 -9.42
C LYS A 109 5.52 9.10 -9.73
N ALA A 110 6.17 10.15 -10.27
CA ALA A 110 7.59 10.14 -10.58
C ALA A 110 8.47 9.96 -9.32
N GLN A 111 8.04 10.52 -8.19
CA GLN A 111 8.78 10.39 -6.93
C GLN A 111 8.74 8.99 -6.32
N TRP A 112 7.59 8.28 -6.44
CA TRP A 112 7.32 7.11 -5.62
C TRP A 112 7.14 5.81 -6.38
N LEU A 113 6.53 5.81 -7.59
CA LEU A 113 6.08 4.56 -8.20
C LEU A 113 7.22 3.63 -8.61
N GLU A 114 8.34 4.14 -9.11
CA GLU A 114 9.49 3.30 -9.43
C GLU A 114 10.06 2.62 -8.18
N LYS A 115 10.20 3.35 -7.08
CA LYS A 115 10.68 2.81 -5.81
C LYS A 115 9.72 1.78 -5.19
N ILE A 116 8.41 1.99 -5.38
CA ILE A 116 7.37 1.04 -4.98
C ILE A 116 7.47 -0.23 -5.85
N ALA A 117 7.62 -0.08 -7.17
CA ALA A 117 7.68 -1.19 -8.12
C ALA A 117 8.91 -2.07 -7.90
N THR A 118 10.05 -1.48 -7.57
CA THR A 118 11.29 -2.23 -7.25
C THR A 118 11.30 -2.83 -5.84
N GLY A 119 10.37 -2.42 -4.97
CA GLY A 119 10.38 -2.79 -3.55
C GLY A 119 11.47 -2.09 -2.73
N GLU A 120 12.09 -1.03 -3.26
CA GLU A 120 12.92 -0.12 -2.46
C GLU A 120 12.07 0.56 -1.38
N VAL A 121 10.86 0.96 -1.75
CA VAL A 121 9.84 1.49 -0.84
C VAL A 121 8.73 0.47 -0.62
N VAL A 122 8.47 0.13 0.62
CA VAL A 122 7.27 -0.58 1.05
C VAL A 122 6.23 0.47 1.43
N ALA A 123 5.08 0.42 0.77
CA ALA A 123 3.97 1.33 1.01
C ALA A 123 2.84 0.62 1.78
N SER A 124 2.35 1.25 2.85
CA SER A 124 1.20 0.79 3.61
C SER A 124 -0.03 1.64 3.35
N PHE A 125 -1.21 1.07 3.59
CA PHE A 125 -2.50 1.72 3.36
C PHE A 125 -3.24 1.90 4.69
N ALA A 126 -3.23 3.12 5.23
CA ALA A 126 -3.72 3.45 6.55
C ALA A 126 -5.12 4.07 6.49
N LEU A 127 -6.15 3.21 6.34
CA LEU A 127 -7.56 3.60 6.29
C LEU A 127 -8.28 3.28 7.61
N THR A 128 -8.22 2.02 8.07
CA THR A 128 -8.99 1.47 9.17
C THR A 128 -8.64 2.11 10.51
N GLU A 129 -9.67 2.41 11.30
CA GLU A 129 -9.54 2.94 12.67
C GLU A 129 -10.31 2.05 13.65
N PRO A 130 -10.04 2.13 14.98
CA PRO A 130 -10.79 1.36 15.97
C PRO A 130 -12.30 1.54 15.90
N GLY A 131 -12.76 2.73 15.48
CA GLY A 131 -14.19 3.07 15.32
C GLY A 131 -14.71 3.09 13.88
N ALA A 132 -13.88 2.78 12.88
CA ALA A 132 -14.23 2.89 11.47
C ALA A 132 -13.54 1.81 10.61
N GLY A 133 -14.17 0.65 10.51
CA GLY A 133 -13.75 -0.46 9.66
C GLY A 133 -14.67 -0.59 8.45
N SER A 134 -15.79 -1.33 8.59
CA SER A 134 -16.76 -1.56 7.50
C SER A 134 -17.42 -0.28 6.97
N ASN A 135 -17.44 0.77 7.76
CA ASN A 135 -17.84 2.11 7.31
C ASN A 135 -16.65 3.08 7.39
N PRO A 136 -15.79 3.15 6.38
CA PRO A 136 -14.62 4.02 6.39
C PRO A 136 -14.97 5.51 6.33
N ALA A 137 -16.19 5.87 5.89
CA ALA A 137 -16.65 7.26 5.96
C ALA A 137 -16.75 7.80 7.39
N GLY A 138 -16.75 6.92 8.40
CA GLY A 138 -16.76 7.28 9.82
C GLY A 138 -15.39 7.55 10.43
N LEU A 139 -14.30 7.53 9.66
CA LEU A 139 -12.96 7.77 10.17
C LEU A 139 -12.80 9.15 10.84
N ARG A 140 -11.95 9.22 11.87
CA ARG A 140 -11.77 10.38 12.75
C ARG A 140 -10.38 10.99 12.73
N THR A 141 -9.37 10.29 12.19
CA THR A 141 -8.04 10.87 11.95
C THR A 141 -8.21 12.18 11.20
N LYS A 142 -7.64 13.26 11.70
CA LYS A 142 -7.81 14.62 11.17
C LYS A 142 -6.56 15.05 10.41
N ALA A 143 -6.77 15.85 9.39
CA ALA A 143 -5.72 16.65 8.76
C ALA A 143 -6.19 18.10 8.71
N VAL A 144 -5.40 19.01 9.27
CA VAL A 144 -5.72 20.45 9.35
C VAL A 144 -4.58 21.23 8.72
N ARG A 145 -4.91 22.18 7.83
CA ARG A 145 -3.90 23.10 7.29
C ARG A 145 -3.32 23.97 8.39
N VAL A 146 -2.00 24.16 8.36
CA VAL A 146 -1.30 25.07 9.31
C VAL A 146 -1.79 26.51 9.10
N ASN A 147 -1.98 26.92 7.85
CA ASN A 147 -2.63 28.17 7.48
C ASN A 147 -3.82 27.88 6.54
N PRO A 148 -5.06 28.01 7.01
CA PRO A 148 -6.26 27.71 6.20
C PRO A 148 -6.41 28.59 4.96
N ASP A 149 -5.84 29.78 4.96
CA ASP A 149 -5.96 30.75 3.86
C ASP A 149 -4.86 30.58 2.79
N ASP A 150 -3.95 29.61 2.98
CA ASP A 150 -2.85 29.34 2.04
C ASP A 150 -2.94 27.88 1.54
N GLU A 151 -3.26 27.71 0.26
CA GLU A 151 -3.35 26.40 -0.40
C GLU A 151 -2.02 25.63 -0.41
N ASN A 152 -0.90 26.32 -0.29
CA ASN A 152 0.45 25.74 -0.23
C ASN A 152 0.91 25.47 1.21
N SER A 153 0.04 25.70 2.19
CA SER A 153 0.34 25.43 3.58
C SER A 153 0.48 23.94 3.88
N ASP A 154 1.41 23.63 4.77
CA ASP A 154 1.57 22.27 5.32
C ASP A 154 0.29 21.81 6.04
N TRP A 155 0.22 20.50 6.24
CA TRP A 155 -0.85 19.85 6.99
C TRP A 155 -0.33 19.26 8.30
N ILE A 156 -1.18 19.26 9.33
CA ILE A 156 -0.96 18.56 10.59
C ILE A 156 -1.96 17.41 10.68
N LEU A 157 -1.46 16.21 10.89
CA LEU A 157 -2.26 15.00 11.06
C LEU A 157 -2.26 14.55 12.51
N ASP A 158 -3.46 14.26 13.02
CA ASP A 158 -3.70 13.71 14.36
C ASP A 158 -4.72 12.58 14.29
N GLY A 159 -4.42 11.44 14.92
CA GLY A 159 -5.33 10.31 14.98
C GLY A 159 -4.63 8.97 15.16
N GLU A 160 -5.39 7.90 14.91
CA GLU A 160 -4.95 6.52 15.11
C GLU A 160 -5.52 5.62 14.03
N LYS A 161 -4.69 4.70 13.54
CA LYS A 161 -5.06 3.65 12.60
C LYS A 161 -4.74 2.28 13.20
N CYS A 162 -5.54 1.26 12.84
CA CYS A 162 -5.32 -0.11 13.32
C CYS A 162 -5.34 -1.12 12.17
N PHE A 163 -4.72 -2.27 12.41
CA PHE A 163 -4.62 -3.38 11.46
C PHE A 163 -3.95 -2.98 10.13
N ILE A 164 -2.94 -2.11 10.19
CA ILE A 164 -2.29 -1.59 8.99
C ILE A 164 -1.20 -2.57 8.53
N THR A 165 -1.48 -3.24 7.42
CA THR A 165 -0.58 -4.22 6.80
C THR A 165 0.74 -3.59 6.40
N ASN A 166 1.84 -4.26 6.73
CA ASN A 166 3.23 -3.86 6.47
C ASN A 166 3.68 -2.56 7.16
N ALA A 167 2.88 -1.92 8.02
CA ALA A 167 3.25 -0.64 8.62
C ALA A 167 4.57 -0.69 9.39
N ALA A 168 4.86 -1.80 10.10
CA ALA A 168 6.12 -1.96 10.85
C ALA A 168 7.38 -1.99 9.98
N SER A 169 7.25 -2.26 8.68
CA SER A 169 8.34 -2.25 7.70
C SER A 169 8.18 -1.22 6.59
N ALA A 170 7.16 -0.38 6.67
CA ALA A 170 6.87 0.62 5.65
C ALA A 170 7.87 1.76 5.66
N ASN A 171 8.15 2.30 4.45
CA ASN A 171 8.85 3.55 4.26
C ASN A 171 7.86 4.70 3.99
N LEU A 172 6.68 4.35 3.45
CA LEU A 172 5.62 5.27 3.08
C LEU A 172 4.28 4.77 3.61
N ILE A 173 3.51 5.64 4.27
CA ILE A 173 2.15 5.34 4.73
C ILE A 173 1.17 6.22 3.97
N VAL A 174 0.36 5.60 3.12
CA VAL A 174 -0.76 6.23 2.42
C VAL A 174 -1.91 6.38 3.41
N THR A 175 -2.08 7.58 3.95
CA THR A 175 -2.93 7.87 5.11
C THR A 175 -4.20 8.58 4.70
N PHE A 176 -5.34 8.04 5.09
CA PHE A 176 -6.67 8.66 4.90
C PHE A 176 -7.03 9.47 6.14
N ALA A 177 -7.34 10.74 5.95
CA ALA A 177 -7.66 11.65 7.04
C ALA A 177 -8.80 12.60 6.66
N ARG A 178 -9.55 13.03 7.65
CA ARG A 178 -10.64 13.97 7.51
C ARG A 178 -10.12 15.40 7.49
N THR A 179 -10.40 16.13 6.42
CA THR A 179 -10.06 17.55 6.27
C THR A 179 -11.22 18.48 6.60
N ARG A 180 -12.46 18.00 6.45
CA ARG A 180 -13.70 18.76 6.73
C ARG A 180 -14.85 17.83 7.15
N PRO A 181 -15.93 18.36 7.73
CA PRO A 181 -17.17 17.60 7.94
C PRO A 181 -17.72 17.06 6.61
N ALA A 182 -18.44 15.94 6.67
CA ALA A 182 -19.18 15.43 5.51
C ALA A 182 -20.27 16.42 5.10
N ASP A 183 -20.42 16.66 3.81
CA ASP A 183 -21.42 17.54 3.22
C ASP A 183 -21.90 17.00 1.86
N GLU A 184 -22.58 17.82 1.06
CA GLU A 184 -23.09 17.47 -0.28
C GLU A 184 -21.98 17.08 -1.27
N LYS A 185 -20.71 17.53 -1.04
CA LYS A 185 -19.57 17.19 -1.86
C LYS A 185 -18.96 15.83 -1.50
N GLY A 186 -19.31 15.29 -0.35
CA GLY A 186 -18.84 13.97 0.08
C GLY A 186 -18.38 13.91 1.53
N PRO A 187 -17.69 12.79 1.90
CA PRO A 187 -17.31 12.51 3.29
C PRO A 187 -16.25 13.46 3.88
N GLY A 188 -15.62 14.32 3.09
CA GLY A 188 -14.55 15.22 3.56
C GLY A 188 -13.29 14.46 3.98
N ILE A 189 -12.91 13.46 3.18
CA ILE A 189 -11.74 12.60 3.42
C ILE A 189 -10.74 12.80 2.27
N ALA A 190 -9.50 13.08 2.64
CA ALA A 190 -8.36 13.21 1.76
C ALA A 190 -7.34 12.09 1.99
N VAL A 191 -6.36 11.98 1.11
CA VAL A 191 -5.24 11.04 1.22
C VAL A 191 -3.93 11.80 1.30
N PHE A 192 -3.06 11.37 2.20
CA PHE A 192 -1.74 11.96 2.41
C PHE A 192 -0.64 10.91 2.29
N LEU A 193 0.46 11.29 1.65
CA LEU A 193 1.70 10.50 1.61
C LEU A 193 2.54 10.88 2.82
N VAL A 194 2.61 9.99 3.81
CA VAL A 194 3.32 10.24 5.05
C VAL A 194 4.57 9.35 5.11
N PRO A 195 5.78 9.92 5.12
CA PRO A 195 7.00 9.14 5.38
C PRO A 195 6.91 8.45 6.74
N ALA A 196 7.35 7.20 6.81
CA ALA A 196 7.24 6.42 8.06
C ALA A 196 8.15 6.94 9.20
N ASP A 197 9.15 7.75 8.86
CA ASP A 197 10.06 8.43 9.80
C ASP A 197 9.63 9.86 10.14
N ALA A 198 8.42 10.28 9.72
CA ALA A 198 7.92 11.63 10.00
C ALA A 198 7.83 11.89 11.51
N PRO A 199 8.32 13.03 12.02
CA PRO A 199 8.19 13.37 13.43
C PRO A 199 6.73 13.36 13.88
N GLY A 200 6.46 12.71 15.02
CA GLY A 200 5.11 12.57 15.56
C GLY A 200 4.36 11.33 15.06
N LEU A 201 4.88 10.61 14.05
CA LEU A 201 4.36 9.31 13.65
C LEU A 201 4.98 8.22 14.54
N SER A 202 4.18 7.28 14.99
CA SER A 202 4.67 6.06 15.64
C SER A 202 3.93 4.83 15.15
N VAL A 203 4.68 3.76 14.92
CA VAL A 203 4.15 2.45 14.54
C VAL A 203 4.39 1.50 15.70
N ALA A 204 3.32 0.88 16.19
CA ALA A 204 3.42 -0.13 17.24
C ALA A 204 4.10 -1.40 16.70
N PRO A 205 4.65 -2.27 17.58
CA PRO A 205 5.02 -3.63 17.22
C PRO A 205 3.87 -4.32 16.49
N HIS A 206 4.18 -5.25 15.57
CA HIS A 206 3.13 -5.95 14.85
C HIS A 206 2.28 -6.82 15.77
N ASP A 207 1.03 -7.04 15.36
CA ASP A 207 0.05 -7.80 16.10
C ASP A 207 0.43 -9.29 16.16
N GLU A 208 0.28 -9.92 17.33
CA GLU A 208 0.30 -11.37 17.46
C GLU A 208 -1.02 -11.95 16.91
N LYS A 209 -0.93 -12.90 15.95
CA LYS A 209 -2.09 -13.44 15.27
C LYS A 209 -2.13 -14.97 15.36
N MET A 210 -3.32 -15.55 15.30
CA MET A 210 -3.53 -17.01 15.28
C MET A 210 -3.14 -17.65 13.93
N GLY A 211 -2.88 -16.88 12.90
CA GLY A 211 -2.51 -17.34 11.56
C GLY A 211 -1.84 -16.24 10.76
N GLN A 212 -1.45 -16.56 9.51
CA GLN A 212 -0.74 -15.66 8.61
C GLN A 212 0.56 -15.11 9.22
N GLN A 213 1.31 -15.95 9.94
CA GLN A 213 2.61 -15.60 10.45
C GLN A 213 3.50 -15.11 9.29
N GLY A 214 4.23 -14.02 9.54
CA GLY A 214 5.03 -13.32 8.52
C GLY A 214 4.28 -12.23 7.74
N ALA A 215 2.95 -12.14 7.87
CA ALA A 215 2.16 -11.01 7.37
C ALA A 215 1.86 -10.06 8.52
N TRP A 216 2.60 -8.99 8.62
CA TRP A 216 2.51 -8.07 9.75
C TRP A 216 1.40 -7.03 9.60
N THR A 217 0.63 -6.82 10.66
CA THR A 217 -0.28 -5.69 10.83
C THR A 217 0.10 -4.93 12.09
N SER A 218 -0.07 -3.63 12.10
CA SER A 218 0.30 -2.78 13.24
C SER A 218 -0.68 -1.63 13.41
N ASN A 219 -0.74 -1.07 14.62
CA ASN A 219 -1.36 0.22 14.86
C ASN A 219 -0.38 1.34 14.49
N VAL A 220 -0.93 2.43 13.98
CA VAL A 220 -0.18 3.63 13.60
C VAL A 220 -0.81 4.83 14.28
N SER A 221 -0.02 5.60 15.02
CA SER A 221 -0.48 6.79 15.73
C SER A 221 0.15 8.04 15.14
N TYR A 222 -0.65 9.07 15.00
CA TYR A 222 -0.27 10.39 14.48
C TYR A 222 -0.50 11.41 15.59
N THR A 223 0.57 12.08 16.02
CA THR A 223 0.54 13.13 17.05
C THR A 223 1.24 14.37 16.49
N GLY A 224 0.44 15.29 15.95
CA GLY A 224 0.97 16.49 15.33
C GLY A 224 1.91 16.23 14.15
N VAL A 225 1.66 15.18 13.36
CA VAL A 225 2.52 14.83 12.21
C VAL A 225 2.38 15.89 11.14
N ARG A 226 3.47 16.60 10.87
CA ARG A 226 3.51 17.65 9.86
C ARG A 226 3.98 17.10 8.52
N VAL A 227 3.20 17.35 7.48
CA VAL A 227 3.52 17.00 6.09
C VAL A 227 3.35 18.23 5.18
N PRO A 228 4.14 18.36 4.10
CA PRO A 228 4.02 19.48 3.17
C PRO A 228 2.69 19.42 2.39
N ALA A 229 2.28 20.53 1.82
CA ALA A 229 1.10 20.59 0.94
C ALA A 229 1.17 19.56 -0.19
N SER A 230 2.36 19.28 -0.73
CA SER A 230 2.60 18.29 -1.78
C SER A 230 2.37 16.83 -1.36
N ALA A 231 2.18 16.57 -0.06
CA ALA A 231 1.82 15.24 0.43
C ALA A 231 0.34 14.89 0.16
N LEU A 232 -0.51 15.89 -0.10
CA LEU A 232 -1.92 15.68 -0.46
C LEU A 232 -2.00 15.02 -1.84
N VAL A 233 -2.51 13.79 -1.89
CA VAL A 233 -2.58 13.01 -3.14
C VAL A 233 -3.51 13.70 -4.14
N GLY A 234 -2.98 13.92 -5.35
CA GLY A 234 -3.71 14.60 -6.42
C GLY A 234 -3.96 16.08 -6.18
N GLY A 235 -3.50 16.64 -5.05
CA GLY A 235 -3.81 18.02 -4.66
C GLY A 235 -5.28 18.27 -4.32
N ASP A 236 -6.08 17.22 -4.11
CA ASP A 236 -7.54 17.28 -3.97
C ASP A 236 -8.02 16.68 -2.63
N GLU A 237 -8.66 17.51 -1.82
CA GLU A 237 -9.18 17.14 -0.49
C GLU A 237 -10.41 16.21 -0.55
N ASP A 238 -11.08 16.10 -1.69
CA ASP A 238 -12.31 15.33 -1.85
C ASP A 238 -12.07 13.94 -2.49
N THR A 239 -10.84 13.65 -2.91
CA THR A 239 -10.48 12.40 -3.61
C THR A 239 -10.43 11.17 -2.69
N GLY A 240 -10.20 11.36 -1.39
CA GLY A 240 -9.81 10.27 -0.49
C GLY A 240 -10.79 9.12 -0.40
N TYR A 241 -12.08 9.37 -0.26
CA TYR A 241 -13.05 8.29 -0.17
C TYR A 241 -13.14 7.48 -1.47
N ARG A 242 -13.15 8.17 -2.61
CA ARG A 242 -13.13 7.51 -3.93
C ARG A 242 -11.85 6.72 -4.14
N ALA A 243 -10.69 7.28 -3.75
CA ALA A 243 -9.41 6.59 -3.83
C ALA A 243 -9.41 5.31 -2.98
N ALA A 244 -9.95 5.36 -1.76
CA ALA A 244 -10.09 4.18 -0.90
C ALA A 244 -10.94 3.09 -1.57
N MET A 245 -12.13 3.42 -2.02
CA MET A 245 -13.07 2.46 -2.61
C MET A 245 -12.54 1.86 -3.92
N THR A 246 -11.93 2.68 -4.78
CA THR A 246 -11.35 2.22 -6.04
C THR A 246 -10.15 1.27 -5.81
N SER A 247 -9.28 1.61 -4.86
CA SER A 247 -8.10 0.79 -4.57
C SER A 247 -8.46 -0.53 -3.87
N LEU A 248 -9.43 -0.52 -2.95
CA LEU A 248 -9.93 -1.73 -2.29
C LEU A 248 -10.59 -2.73 -3.24
N ALA A 249 -11.08 -2.29 -4.40
CA ALA A 249 -11.64 -3.19 -5.41
C ALA A 249 -10.59 -4.07 -6.10
N ARG A 250 -9.30 -3.73 -5.99
CA ARG A 250 -8.18 -4.49 -6.56
C ARG A 250 -7.34 -5.22 -5.50
N GLY A 251 -7.45 -4.84 -4.23
CA GLY A 251 -6.63 -5.34 -3.10
C GLY A 251 -7.13 -6.58 -2.40
#